data_853b16ab69cc7445b14c70d1029fcb7d
#
_entry.id   853b16ab69cc7445b14c70d1029fcb7d
#
_cell.length_a   1.000
_cell.length_b   1.000
_cell.length_c   1.000
_cell.angle_alpha   90.00
_cell.angle_beta   90.00
_cell.angle_gamma   90.00
#
_symmetry.space_group_name_H-M   'P 1'
#
loop_
_entity.id
_entity.type
_entity.pdbx_description
1 polymer ?
#
loop_
_entity_poly.entity_id
_entity_poly.type
_entity_poly.pdbx_seq_one_letter_code
_entity_poly.pdbx_strand_id
1 'polypeptide(L)'
;PHQIHALSRAISGDRVRYLLADEVGLGKTIEAGLVMRELKLRGLVRRILVVSPKGIATQWVAEMQTHFNEQFQLVLGDDIGTLQRLAPQFGKSPDHRNSAWSMFDQVIVSLDSVKPMDKRRGWTAERVAEYNRSRFEDLITAGWDLVVVDEAHRLGGSTDQVARYKLGKGLAEAAPYVLLLSATPHQGKTDAFHRLMNLLDDDAFPDMDSVSRDRVAPYVIRTEKRKAIDADGKPLFKPRRTQMAPVAWESRHQLQQLLYEAVTDYVREGYNQALREKKRHIGFLMILMQRLVVSSTRAIKTTLERRLEVLRTEQRGLSEKAETLFDSEDSALSPQSSELIYDMDGQELLDELLKSHVSALQIEGSHVGTLLDAAVRCEQAGPDAKAEALIEWIYKLQAEENEPDLKVLIFTEFVPTQQMLKEFLEARGISVVTLNG
;
A
#
# COMPACT_ATOMS: atom_id res chain seq x y z
N PRO A 1 10.11 11.00 24.94
CA PRO A 1 11.05 12.11 24.66
C PRO A 1 11.12 12.48 23.18
N HIS A 2 11.21 11.49 22.22
CA HIS A 2 11.31 11.77 20.79
C HIS A 2 10.09 12.52 20.23
N GLN A 3 8.88 12.17 20.66
CA GLN A 3 7.65 12.85 20.23
C GLN A 3 7.59 14.32 20.69
N ILE A 4 8.06 14.61 21.91
CA ILE A 4 8.16 15.99 22.41
C ILE A 4 9.25 16.76 21.65
N HIS A 5 10.35 16.11 21.29
CA HIS A 5 11.38 16.71 20.43
C HIS A 5 10.81 17.04 19.03
N ALA A 6 10.04 16.12 18.44
CA ALA A 6 9.38 16.33 17.16
C ALA A 6 8.40 17.53 17.23
N LEU A 7 7.56 17.58 18.27
CA LEU A 7 6.67 18.70 18.52
C LEU A 7 7.46 20.01 18.64
N SER A 8 8.43 20.08 19.57
CA SER A 8 9.23 21.28 19.82
C SER A 8 9.86 21.82 18.54
N ARG A 9 10.41 20.93 17.73
CA ARG A 9 11.02 21.30 16.44
C ARG A 9 10.00 21.79 15.42
N ALA A 10 8.85 21.12 15.31
CA ALA A 10 7.81 21.47 14.35
C ALA A 10 7.19 22.85 14.63
N ILE A 11 7.11 23.25 15.91
CA ILE A 11 6.48 24.53 16.33
C ILE A 11 7.47 25.64 16.63
N SER A 12 8.78 25.41 16.44
CA SER A 12 9.82 26.38 16.75
C SER A 12 9.90 27.56 15.78
N GLY A 13 9.31 27.42 14.59
CA GLY A 13 9.24 28.44 13.55
C GLY A 13 7.81 28.84 13.20
N ASP A 14 7.68 29.88 12.40
CA ASP A 14 6.38 30.37 11.93
C ASP A 14 5.78 29.50 10.82
N ARG A 15 6.61 28.68 10.17
CA ARG A 15 6.21 27.82 9.04
C ARG A 15 6.22 26.35 9.46
N VAL A 16 5.03 25.75 9.63
CA VAL A 16 4.89 24.32 9.95
C VAL A 16 4.67 23.53 8.67
N ARG A 17 5.77 23.15 8.00
CA ARG A 17 5.78 22.32 6.80
C ARG A 17 6.91 21.31 6.92
N TYR A 18 6.57 20.09 7.35
CA TYR A 18 7.57 19.08 7.72
C TYR A 18 7.23 17.70 7.18
N LEU A 19 8.27 16.93 6.92
CA LEU A 19 8.20 15.48 6.76
C LEU A 19 8.55 14.82 8.11
N LEU A 20 7.57 14.20 8.75
CA LEU A 20 7.75 13.34 9.92
C LEU A 20 8.18 11.96 9.42
N ALA A 21 9.47 11.66 9.57
CA ALA A 21 10.12 10.49 8.98
C ALA A 21 10.60 9.47 10.01
N ASP A 22 10.01 9.47 11.20
CA ASP A 22 10.31 8.52 12.25
C ASP A 22 10.07 7.08 11.81
N GLU A 23 10.90 6.14 12.29
CA GLU A 23 10.74 4.73 11.95
C GLU A 23 9.36 4.18 12.36
N VAL A 24 8.93 3.11 11.69
CA VAL A 24 7.64 2.44 11.97
C VAL A 24 7.51 2.11 13.47
N GLY A 25 6.38 2.45 14.08
CA GLY A 25 6.08 2.14 15.48
C GLY A 25 6.66 3.13 16.50
N LEU A 26 7.17 4.29 16.07
CA LEU A 26 7.55 5.39 16.96
C LEU A 26 6.42 6.38 17.23
N GLY A 27 5.26 6.19 16.57
CA GLY A 27 4.06 6.98 16.84
C GLY A 27 3.98 8.28 16.05
N LYS A 28 4.26 8.26 14.74
CA LYS A 28 4.09 9.43 13.85
C LYS A 28 2.70 10.05 13.93
N THR A 29 1.65 9.24 14.05
CA THR A 29 0.27 9.71 14.26
C THR A 29 0.17 10.55 15.53
N ILE A 30 0.83 10.12 16.63
CA ILE A 30 0.86 10.86 17.89
C ILE A 30 1.63 12.17 17.72
N GLU A 31 2.76 12.16 17.00
CA GLU A 31 3.52 13.38 16.71
C GLU A 31 2.69 14.39 15.93
N ALA A 32 2.02 13.95 14.87
CA ALA A 32 1.11 14.80 14.09
C ALA A 32 -0.04 15.33 14.97
N GLY A 33 -0.61 14.48 15.83
CA GLY A 33 -1.65 14.86 16.80
C GLY A 33 -1.17 15.91 17.80
N LEU A 34 0.05 15.80 18.32
CA LEU A 34 0.65 16.79 19.21
C LEU A 34 0.83 18.14 18.51
N VAL A 35 1.37 18.15 17.28
CA VAL A 35 1.54 19.38 16.48
C VAL A 35 0.17 20.02 16.19
N MET A 36 -0.78 19.23 15.75
CA MET A 36 -2.14 19.67 15.49
C MET A 36 -2.77 20.31 16.74
N ARG A 37 -2.66 19.63 17.88
CA ARG A 37 -3.23 20.12 19.16
C ARG A 37 -2.61 21.45 19.58
N GLU A 38 -1.29 21.59 19.46
CA GLU A 38 -0.57 22.82 19.78
C GLU A 38 -1.00 23.98 18.86
N LEU A 39 -1.10 23.74 17.56
CA LEU A 39 -1.56 24.75 16.60
C LEU A 39 -3.02 25.20 16.88
N LYS A 40 -3.88 24.26 17.27
CA LYS A 40 -5.27 24.59 17.73
C LYS A 40 -5.28 25.44 18.99
N LEU A 41 -4.46 25.09 19.97
CA LEU A 41 -4.36 25.85 21.24
C LEU A 41 -3.85 27.28 21.02
N ARG A 42 -2.99 27.50 20.05
CA ARG A 42 -2.54 28.81 19.61
C ARG A 42 -3.57 29.59 18.77
N GLY A 43 -4.68 28.96 18.40
CA GLY A 43 -5.69 29.57 17.52
C GLY A 43 -5.26 29.70 16.06
N LEU A 44 -4.20 29.02 15.65
CA LEU A 44 -3.65 29.08 14.29
C LEU A 44 -4.36 28.13 13.33
N VAL A 45 -4.97 27.07 13.83
CA VAL A 45 -5.60 26.00 13.05
C VAL A 45 -6.98 25.70 13.61
N ARG A 46 -7.97 25.69 12.73
CA ARG A 46 -9.33 25.23 13.01
C ARG A 46 -9.73 24.10 12.06
N ARG A 47 -9.49 24.27 10.78
CA ARG A 47 -9.86 23.30 9.74
C ARG A 47 -8.72 22.38 9.39
N ILE A 48 -8.94 21.07 9.58
CA ILE A 48 -7.90 20.05 9.47
C ILE A 48 -8.35 18.95 8.52
N LEU A 49 -7.51 18.65 7.53
CA LEU A 49 -7.67 17.51 6.65
C LEU A 49 -6.56 16.48 6.91
N VAL A 50 -6.96 15.24 7.16
CA VAL A 50 -6.06 14.07 7.16
C VAL A 50 -6.33 13.22 5.93
N VAL A 51 -5.30 13.00 5.11
CA VAL A 51 -5.34 12.10 3.96
C VAL A 51 -4.51 10.87 4.27
N SER A 52 -5.13 9.69 4.31
CA SER A 52 -4.47 8.45 4.69
C SER A 52 -4.78 7.31 3.71
N PRO A 53 -4.03 6.20 3.72
CA PRO A 53 -4.48 4.96 3.08
C PRO A 53 -5.82 4.48 3.66
N LYS A 54 -6.66 3.87 2.80
CA LYS A 54 -8.00 3.41 3.20
C LYS A 54 -7.96 2.49 4.43
N GLY A 55 -6.99 1.56 4.47
CA GLY A 55 -6.89 0.55 5.54
C GLY A 55 -6.61 1.11 6.94
N ILE A 56 -6.06 2.33 7.05
CA ILE A 56 -5.72 2.95 8.34
C ILE A 56 -6.55 4.18 8.68
N ALA A 57 -7.50 4.56 7.82
CA ALA A 57 -8.34 5.74 8.04
C ALA A 57 -9.19 5.64 9.32
N THR A 58 -9.75 4.46 9.61
CA THR A 58 -10.50 4.21 10.86
C THR A 58 -9.60 4.23 12.09
N GLN A 59 -8.37 3.75 11.97
CA GLN A 59 -7.38 3.83 13.04
C GLN A 59 -7.06 5.29 13.38
N TRP A 60 -6.90 6.16 12.39
CA TRP A 60 -6.71 7.59 12.59
C TRP A 60 -7.84 8.20 13.41
N VAL A 61 -9.12 7.89 13.10
CA VAL A 61 -10.27 8.36 13.89
C VAL A 61 -10.15 7.92 15.34
N ALA A 62 -9.86 6.64 15.56
CA ALA A 62 -9.74 6.07 16.91
C ALA A 62 -8.58 6.68 17.70
N GLU A 63 -7.41 6.85 17.09
CA GLU A 63 -6.24 7.44 17.74
C GLU A 63 -6.46 8.91 18.11
N MET A 64 -7.06 9.71 17.21
CA MET A 64 -7.37 11.11 17.48
C MET A 64 -8.39 11.24 18.61
N GLN A 65 -9.43 10.41 18.64
CA GLN A 65 -10.41 10.39 19.72
C GLN A 65 -9.77 9.96 21.04
N THR A 66 -9.00 8.87 21.05
CA THR A 66 -8.46 8.27 22.29
C THR A 66 -7.37 9.11 22.93
N HIS A 67 -6.44 9.64 22.14
CA HIS A 67 -5.26 10.34 22.68
C HIS A 67 -5.43 11.85 22.78
N PHE A 68 -6.29 12.44 21.94
CA PHE A 68 -6.43 13.90 21.86
C PHE A 68 -7.83 14.39 22.14
N ASN A 69 -8.81 13.50 22.29
CA ASN A 69 -10.23 13.83 22.41
C ASN A 69 -10.73 14.70 21.24
N GLU A 70 -10.20 14.43 20.03
CA GLU A 70 -10.54 15.13 18.81
C GLU A 70 -11.50 14.29 17.96
N GLN A 71 -12.56 14.92 17.47
CA GLN A 71 -13.59 14.25 16.66
C GLN A 71 -13.38 14.57 15.19
N PHE A 72 -12.95 13.57 14.43
CA PHE A 72 -12.82 13.65 13.00
C PHE A 72 -13.98 12.97 12.30
N GLN A 73 -14.51 13.61 11.25
CA GLN A 73 -15.45 12.98 10.34
C GLN A 73 -14.70 12.13 9.33
N LEU A 74 -14.93 10.82 9.37
CA LEU A 74 -14.47 9.94 8.31
C LEU A 74 -15.37 10.07 7.08
N VAL A 75 -14.79 10.42 5.94
CA VAL A 75 -15.51 10.52 4.66
C VAL A 75 -14.98 9.46 3.71
N LEU A 76 -15.79 8.45 3.46
CA LEU A 76 -15.47 7.40 2.49
C LEU A 76 -15.83 7.84 1.06
N GLY A 77 -15.22 7.19 0.07
CA GLY A 77 -15.46 7.51 -1.34
C GLY A 77 -16.94 7.47 -1.76
N ASP A 78 -17.73 6.57 -1.16
CA ASP A 78 -19.15 6.41 -1.45
C ASP A 78 -20.02 7.48 -0.78
N ASP A 79 -19.55 8.07 0.33
CA ASP A 79 -20.26 9.10 1.07
C ASP A 79 -20.25 10.46 0.38
N ILE A 80 -19.22 10.75 -0.43
CA ILE A 80 -19.00 12.06 -1.05
C ILE A 80 -20.21 12.52 -1.86
N GLY A 81 -20.79 11.63 -2.66
CA GLY A 81 -21.98 11.95 -3.45
C GLY A 81 -23.24 12.23 -2.60
N THR A 82 -23.34 11.62 -1.43
CA THR A 82 -24.42 11.89 -0.47
C THR A 82 -24.22 13.21 0.24
N LEU A 83 -23.00 13.48 0.71
CA LEU A 83 -22.63 14.73 1.37
C LEU A 83 -22.82 15.92 0.43
N GLN A 84 -22.50 15.80 -0.85
CA GLN A 84 -22.73 16.86 -1.85
C GLN A 84 -24.21 17.21 -2.02
N ARG A 85 -25.11 16.23 -1.98
CA ARG A 85 -26.56 16.48 -2.05
C ARG A 85 -27.10 17.15 -0.78
N LEU A 86 -26.44 16.92 0.35
CA LEU A 86 -26.82 17.51 1.63
C LEU A 86 -26.20 18.91 1.86
N ALA A 87 -25.04 19.19 1.28
CA ALA A 87 -24.29 20.43 1.49
C ALA A 87 -25.12 21.73 1.28
N PRO A 88 -25.99 21.84 0.25
CA PRO A 88 -26.83 23.04 0.08
C PRO A 88 -27.79 23.31 1.24
N GLN A 89 -28.14 22.29 2.03
CA GLN A 89 -29.05 22.42 3.16
C GLN A 89 -28.38 22.98 4.43
N PHE A 90 -27.06 22.80 4.52
CA PHE A 90 -26.27 23.19 5.70
C PHE A 90 -25.47 24.49 5.53
N GLY A 91 -25.30 24.97 4.29
CA GLY A 91 -24.46 26.12 3.97
C GLY A 91 -25.21 27.43 3.78
N LYS A 92 -25.23 28.29 4.78
CA LYS A 92 -25.52 29.72 4.66
C LYS A 92 -24.32 30.56 5.11
N SER A 93 -23.17 30.37 4.48
CA SER A 93 -22.06 31.30 4.66
C SER A 93 -21.81 32.02 3.34
N PRO A 94 -21.74 33.36 3.30
CA PRO A 94 -21.58 34.13 2.07
C PRO A 94 -20.24 33.86 1.34
N ASP A 95 -19.24 33.39 2.08
CA ASP A 95 -17.85 33.28 1.59
C ASP A 95 -17.39 31.86 1.23
N HIS A 96 -18.19 30.81 1.52
CA HIS A 96 -17.79 29.44 1.23
C HIS A 96 -18.75 28.80 0.25
N ARG A 97 -18.22 28.34 -0.88
CA ARG A 97 -18.91 27.51 -1.86
C ARG A 97 -19.65 26.38 -1.13
N ASN A 98 -20.88 26.06 -1.54
CA ASN A 98 -21.68 24.95 -1.04
C ASN A 98 -21.00 23.60 -1.36
N SER A 99 -19.88 23.31 -0.72
CA SER A 99 -19.09 22.11 -0.90
C SER A 99 -19.34 21.16 0.28
N ALA A 100 -19.39 19.85 0.00
CA ALA A 100 -19.47 18.82 1.03
C ALA A 100 -18.34 18.94 2.08
N TRP A 101 -17.18 19.41 1.64
CA TRP A 101 -15.99 19.57 2.48
C TRP A 101 -16.07 20.72 3.48
N SER A 102 -16.94 21.69 3.27
CA SER A 102 -17.15 22.82 4.20
C SER A 102 -18.07 22.47 5.37
N MET A 103 -18.71 21.30 5.37
CA MET A 103 -19.63 20.87 6.43
C MET A 103 -18.93 20.54 7.75
N PHE A 104 -17.64 20.17 7.70
CA PHE A 104 -16.89 19.70 8.87
C PHE A 104 -15.56 20.43 8.99
N ASP A 105 -15.18 20.77 10.23
CA ASP A 105 -13.89 21.41 10.49
C ASP A 105 -12.74 20.40 10.52
N GLN A 106 -12.99 19.13 10.80
CA GLN A 106 -11.98 18.08 10.91
C GLN A 106 -12.41 16.84 10.11
N VAL A 107 -11.66 16.51 9.09
CA VAL A 107 -12.01 15.44 8.13
C VAL A 107 -10.85 14.48 7.93
N ILE A 108 -11.17 13.19 7.88
CA ILE A 108 -10.25 12.14 7.42
C ILE A 108 -10.80 11.55 6.12
N VAL A 109 -9.94 11.45 5.09
CA VAL A 109 -10.29 10.86 3.80
C VAL A 109 -9.25 9.84 3.34
N SER A 110 -9.67 8.92 2.49
CA SER A 110 -8.73 8.04 1.80
C SER A 110 -8.11 8.75 0.59
N LEU A 111 -6.78 8.65 0.45
CA LEU A 111 -6.01 9.19 -0.67
C LEU A 111 -6.61 8.77 -2.02
N ASP A 112 -6.95 7.50 -2.19
CA ASP A 112 -7.47 6.98 -3.45
C ASP A 112 -8.90 7.44 -3.76
N SER A 113 -9.66 7.91 -2.76
CA SER A 113 -11.02 8.42 -2.94
C SER A 113 -11.06 9.85 -3.49
N VAL A 114 -9.99 10.61 -3.32
CA VAL A 114 -9.95 12.05 -3.62
C VAL A 114 -8.91 12.46 -4.67
N LYS A 115 -8.05 11.52 -5.11
CA LYS A 115 -7.10 11.79 -6.20
C LYS A 115 -7.84 12.11 -7.50
N PRO A 116 -7.36 13.04 -8.33
CA PRO A 116 -7.95 13.33 -9.62
C PRO A 116 -7.83 12.15 -10.58
N MET A 117 -8.73 12.08 -11.54
CA MET A 117 -8.81 11.03 -12.54
C MET A 117 -8.71 11.66 -13.94
N ASP A 118 -7.80 11.16 -14.79
CA ASP A 118 -7.67 11.67 -16.16
C ASP A 118 -8.71 11.02 -17.10
N LYS A 119 -8.88 9.72 -17.03
CA LYS A 119 -9.83 8.94 -17.87
C LYS A 119 -10.38 7.74 -17.10
N ARG A 120 -11.62 7.38 -17.41
CA ARG A 120 -12.23 6.11 -16.95
C ARG A 120 -13.08 5.52 -18.07
N ARG A 121 -12.90 4.24 -18.34
CA ARG A 121 -13.66 3.52 -19.37
C ARG A 121 -15.17 3.62 -19.11
N GLY A 122 -15.94 3.89 -20.16
CA GLY A 122 -17.39 4.03 -20.08
C GLY A 122 -17.87 5.35 -19.44
N TRP A 123 -16.97 6.30 -19.18
CA TRP A 123 -17.31 7.63 -18.70
C TRP A 123 -17.06 8.69 -19.78
N THR A 124 -17.98 9.66 -19.87
CA THR A 124 -17.79 10.85 -20.70
C THR A 124 -16.81 11.81 -20.02
N ALA A 125 -16.27 12.74 -20.81
CA ALA A 125 -15.36 13.78 -20.28
C ALA A 125 -16.06 14.64 -19.20
N GLU A 126 -17.35 14.94 -19.38
CA GLU A 126 -18.14 15.70 -18.41
C GLU A 126 -18.27 14.94 -17.08
N ARG A 127 -18.50 13.62 -17.13
CA ARG A 127 -18.59 12.80 -15.91
C ARG A 127 -17.27 12.72 -15.17
N VAL A 128 -16.14 12.65 -15.89
CA VAL A 128 -14.81 12.71 -15.29
C VAL A 128 -14.56 14.07 -14.65
N ALA A 129 -14.93 15.15 -15.33
CA ALA A 129 -14.81 16.52 -14.82
C ALA A 129 -15.67 16.73 -13.54
N GLU A 130 -16.91 16.25 -13.53
CA GLU A 130 -17.78 16.30 -12.34
C GLU A 130 -17.20 15.50 -11.17
N TYR A 131 -16.66 14.31 -11.44
CA TYR A 131 -15.96 13.51 -10.43
C TYR A 131 -14.77 14.24 -9.84
N ASN A 132 -13.92 14.84 -10.69
CA ASN A 132 -12.74 15.58 -10.25
C ASN A 132 -13.13 16.84 -9.48
N ARG A 133 -14.12 17.58 -9.96
CA ARG A 133 -14.62 18.76 -9.28
C ARG A 133 -15.03 18.46 -7.85
N SER A 134 -15.87 17.47 -7.66
CA SER A 134 -16.45 17.13 -6.36
C SER A 134 -15.47 16.55 -5.36
N ARG A 135 -14.48 15.80 -5.84
CA ARG A 135 -13.54 15.04 -5.00
C ARG A 135 -12.19 15.71 -4.83
N PHE A 136 -11.72 16.41 -5.84
CA PHE A 136 -10.41 17.04 -5.86
C PHE A 136 -10.50 18.57 -5.77
N GLU A 137 -11.16 19.23 -6.74
CA GLU A 137 -11.18 20.70 -6.82
C GLU A 137 -11.89 21.32 -5.60
N ASP A 138 -13.06 20.80 -5.24
CA ASP A 138 -13.79 21.28 -4.05
C ASP A 138 -13.03 20.98 -2.75
N LEU A 139 -12.27 19.86 -2.70
CA LEU A 139 -11.46 19.51 -1.54
C LEU A 139 -10.31 20.48 -1.33
N ILE A 140 -9.52 20.77 -2.39
CA ILE A 140 -8.37 21.70 -2.27
C ILE A 140 -8.80 23.14 -2.03
N THR A 141 -9.99 23.53 -2.49
CA THR A 141 -10.53 24.88 -2.29
C THR A 141 -11.39 25.04 -1.03
N ALA A 142 -11.49 24.00 -0.19
CA ALA A 142 -12.32 24.04 1.00
C ALA A 142 -11.78 24.92 2.14
N GLY A 143 -10.54 25.41 2.05
CA GLY A 143 -9.93 26.32 3.04
C GLY A 143 -9.43 25.57 4.27
N TRP A 144 -8.59 24.57 4.08
CA TRP A 144 -7.92 23.85 5.16
C TRP A 144 -6.78 24.70 5.75
N ASP A 145 -6.68 24.74 7.08
CA ASP A 145 -5.56 25.39 7.76
C ASP A 145 -4.37 24.43 7.87
N LEU A 146 -4.64 23.16 8.15
CA LEU A 146 -3.64 22.10 8.26
C LEU A 146 -4.02 20.91 7.40
N VAL A 147 -3.07 20.46 6.57
CA VAL A 147 -3.16 19.19 5.85
C VAL A 147 -2.12 18.21 6.40
N VAL A 148 -2.57 17.03 6.75
CA VAL A 148 -1.73 15.90 7.16
C VAL A 148 -1.87 14.80 6.14
N VAL A 149 -0.77 14.31 5.55
CA VAL A 149 -0.81 13.19 4.61
C VAL A 149 0.01 12.04 5.17
N ASP A 150 -0.68 10.94 5.46
CA ASP A 150 -0.01 9.72 5.93
C ASP A 150 0.40 8.83 4.76
N GLU A 151 1.47 8.05 4.97
CA GLU A 151 2.17 7.29 3.93
C GLU A 151 2.50 8.17 2.71
N ALA A 152 3.00 9.37 2.98
CA ALA A 152 3.23 10.42 1.99
C ALA A 152 4.18 9.99 0.86
N HIS A 153 5.01 8.95 1.05
CA HIS A 153 5.83 8.39 -0.03
C HIS A 153 5.01 7.99 -1.25
N ARG A 154 3.70 7.68 -1.07
CA ARG A 154 2.77 7.39 -2.17
C ARG A 154 2.47 8.60 -3.06
N LEU A 155 2.71 9.82 -2.59
CA LEU A 155 2.54 11.04 -3.39
C LEU A 155 3.69 11.24 -4.38
N GLY A 156 4.88 10.70 -4.09
CA GLY A 156 6.07 10.91 -4.91
C GLY A 156 5.95 10.46 -6.36
N GLY A 157 5.21 9.36 -6.61
CA GLY A 157 4.94 8.85 -7.95
C GLY A 157 6.19 8.62 -8.81
N SER A 158 5.99 8.26 -10.11
CA SER A 158 7.07 8.17 -11.10
C SER A 158 7.28 9.46 -11.88
N THR A 159 6.23 10.29 -11.98
CA THR A 159 6.25 11.56 -12.70
C THR A 159 5.34 12.58 -12.03
N ASP A 160 5.51 13.86 -12.39
CA ASP A 160 4.65 14.96 -11.92
C ASP A 160 3.21 14.88 -12.45
N GLN A 161 2.96 14.03 -13.42
CA GLN A 161 1.63 13.82 -14.01
C GLN A 161 0.80 12.77 -13.26
N VAL A 162 1.39 12.05 -12.32
CA VAL A 162 0.67 11.04 -11.54
C VAL A 162 -0.41 11.69 -10.67
N ALA A 163 -1.60 11.11 -10.69
CA ALA A 163 -2.78 11.65 -10.00
C ALA A 163 -2.54 11.90 -8.49
N ARG A 164 -1.76 11.03 -7.84
CA ARG A 164 -1.42 11.18 -6.42
C ARG A 164 -0.51 12.38 -6.17
N TYR A 165 0.47 12.64 -7.06
CA TYR A 165 1.31 13.84 -6.94
C TYR A 165 0.51 15.12 -7.19
N LYS A 166 -0.38 15.13 -8.20
CA LYS A 166 -1.31 16.25 -8.44
C LYS A 166 -2.17 16.57 -7.22
N LEU A 167 -2.66 15.52 -6.52
CA LEU A 167 -3.37 15.69 -5.26
C LEU A 167 -2.48 16.33 -4.19
N GLY A 168 -1.29 15.78 -3.96
CA GLY A 168 -0.34 16.30 -2.98
C GLY A 168 0.02 17.74 -3.23
N LYS A 169 0.27 18.11 -4.50
CA LYS A 169 0.59 19.48 -4.91
C LYS A 169 -0.57 20.44 -4.63
N GLY A 170 -1.78 20.10 -5.08
CA GLY A 170 -2.96 20.93 -4.83
C GLY A 170 -3.24 21.14 -3.34
N LEU A 171 -3.07 20.11 -2.50
CA LEU A 171 -3.24 20.23 -1.06
C LEU A 171 -2.12 21.06 -0.40
N ALA A 172 -0.88 20.88 -0.83
CA ALA A 172 0.26 21.62 -0.30
C ALA A 172 0.22 23.12 -0.65
N GLU A 173 -0.29 23.48 -1.83
CA GLU A 173 -0.51 24.86 -2.25
C GLU A 173 -1.71 25.49 -1.54
N ALA A 174 -2.74 24.72 -1.23
CA ALA A 174 -3.98 25.21 -0.63
C ALA A 174 -3.89 25.47 0.88
N ALA A 175 -2.99 24.79 1.61
CA ALA A 175 -2.92 24.86 3.06
C ALA A 175 -1.63 25.55 3.55
N PRO A 176 -1.71 26.48 4.53
CA PRO A 176 -0.53 27.11 5.12
C PRO A 176 0.34 26.12 5.88
N TYR A 177 -0.26 25.13 6.57
CA TYR A 177 0.45 24.13 7.36
C TYR A 177 0.32 22.75 6.73
N VAL A 178 1.46 22.05 6.57
CA VAL A 178 1.52 20.73 5.93
C VAL A 178 2.40 19.78 6.72
N LEU A 179 1.87 18.61 7.08
CA LEU A 179 2.63 17.52 7.66
C LEU A 179 2.56 16.30 6.73
N LEU A 180 3.70 15.88 6.23
CA LEU A 180 3.85 14.63 5.48
C LEU A 180 4.41 13.55 6.42
N LEU A 181 3.78 12.40 6.51
CA LEU A 181 4.20 11.30 7.36
C LEU A 181 4.67 10.13 6.49
N SER A 182 5.88 9.65 6.71
CA SER A 182 6.37 8.43 6.04
C SER A 182 7.58 7.85 6.75
N ALA A 183 7.54 6.57 7.07
CA ALA A 183 8.70 5.88 7.65
C ALA A 183 9.81 5.61 6.61
N THR A 184 9.46 5.58 5.33
CA THR A 184 10.35 5.24 4.21
C THR A 184 10.27 6.28 3.09
N PRO A 185 10.62 7.54 3.35
CA PRO A 185 10.37 8.62 2.39
C PRO A 185 11.22 8.50 1.11
N HIS A 186 12.39 7.90 1.17
CA HIS A 186 13.30 7.85 0.03
C HIS A 186 13.13 6.61 -0.85
N GLN A 187 12.71 5.46 -0.32
CA GLN A 187 12.50 4.18 -1.05
C GLN A 187 13.53 3.84 -2.15
N GLY A 188 14.74 4.40 -2.11
CA GLY A 188 15.77 4.25 -3.15
C GLY A 188 15.53 5.05 -4.44
N LYS A 189 14.49 5.89 -4.52
CA LYS A 189 14.13 6.71 -5.68
C LYS A 189 14.30 8.19 -5.36
N THR A 190 15.38 8.79 -5.82
CA THR A 190 15.71 10.20 -5.53
C THR A 190 14.69 11.16 -6.13
N ASP A 191 14.16 10.86 -7.32
CA ASP A 191 13.15 11.65 -8.01
C ASP A 191 11.82 11.70 -7.24
N ALA A 192 11.36 10.58 -6.70
CA ALA A 192 10.16 10.53 -5.86
C ALA A 192 10.36 11.31 -4.55
N PHE A 193 11.55 11.21 -3.95
CA PHE A 193 11.88 11.96 -2.74
C PHE A 193 11.99 13.47 -3.01
N HIS A 194 12.58 13.88 -4.14
CA HIS A 194 12.59 15.30 -4.56
C HIS A 194 11.17 15.85 -4.63
N ARG A 195 10.24 15.12 -5.28
CA ARG A 195 8.83 15.54 -5.35
C ARG A 195 8.19 15.73 -3.98
N LEU A 196 8.51 14.88 -3.00
CA LEU A 196 8.02 15.09 -1.63
C LEU A 196 8.60 16.36 -0.97
N MET A 197 9.88 16.65 -1.20
CA MET A 197 10.50 17.87 -0.69
C MET A 197 9.92 19.11 -1.37
N ASN A 198 9.67 19.04 -2.68
CA ASN A 198 9.02 20.13 -3.45
C ASN A 198 7.59 20.44 -2.94
N LEU A 199 6.83 19.43 -2.44
CA LEU A 199 5.54 19.68 -1.78
C LEU A 199 5.66 20.51 -0.50
N LEU A 200 6.78 20.41 0.20
CA LEU A 200 7.01 21.20 1.42
C LEU A 200 7.49 22.60 1.12
N ASP A 201 8.36 22.74 0.12
CA ASP A 201 8.94 24.03 -0.28
C ASP A 201 9.46 23.95 -1.72
N ASP A 202 8.70 24.49 -2.67
CA ASP A 202 9.04 24.49 -4.09
C ASP A 202 10.18 25.44 -4.45
N ASP A 203 10.34 26.54 -3.70
CA ASP A 203 11.46 27.46 -3.84
C ASP A 203 12.79 26.85 -3.37
N ALA A 204 12.75 26.09 -2.27
CA ALA A 204 13.93 25.43 -1.73
C ALA A 204 14.34 24.18 -2.55
N PHE A 205 13.37 23.52 -3.19
CA PHE A 205 13.56 22.28 -3.94
C PHE A 205 13.02 22.36 -5.36
N PRO A 206 13.53 23.28 -6.20
CA PRO A 206 13.03 23.46 -7.57
C PRO A 206 13.41 22.29 -8.50
N ASP A 207 14.51 21.60 -8.22
CA ASP A 207 15.05 20.51 -9.04
C ASP A 207 15.71 19.40 -8.18
N MET A 208 16.11 18.30 -8.83
CA MET A 208 16.72 17.17 -8.15
C MET A 208 18.09 17.49 -7.55
N ASP A 209 18.83 18.42 -8.13
CA ASP A 209 20.16 18.81 -7.65
C ASP A 209 20.09 19.62 -6.34
N SER A 210 18.93 20.19 -6.07
CA SER A 210 18.65 20.90 -4.81
C SER A 210 18.54 19.97 -3.61
N VAL A 211 18.34 18.65 -3.82
CA VAL A 211 18.18 17.66 -2.75
C VAL A 211 19.55 17.28 -2.18
N SER A 212 20.00 18.04 -1.21
CA SER A 212 21.20 17.74 -0.43
C SER A 212 20.85 17.54 1.05
N ARG A 213 21.72 16.83 1.79
CA ARG A 213 21.50 16.54 3.21
C ARG A 213 21.25 17.80 4.03
N ASP A 214 22.03 18.84 3.77
CA ASP A 214 21.96 20.08 4.55
C ASP A 214 20.69 20.88 4.24
N ARG A 215 20.25 20.91 2.98
CA ARG A 215 18.99 21.55 2.57
C ARG A 215 17.75 20.78 3.04
N VAL A 216 17.80 19.46 3.07
CA VAL A 216 16.69 18.61 3.53
C VAL A 216 16.55 18.60 5.05
N ALA A 217 17.66 18.70 5.78
CA ALA A 217 17.67 18.60 7.24
C ALA A 217 16.68 19.55 7.96
N PRO A 218 16.45 20.80 7.56
CA PRO A 218 15.46 21.67 8.19
C PRO A 218 14.00 21.19 8.04
N TYR A 219 13.68 20.44 6.99
CA TYR A 219 12.33 20.01 6.66
C TYR A 219 11.96 18.61 7.14
N VAL A 220 12.95 17.82 7.60
CA VAL A 220 12.73 16.43 7.99
C VAL A 220 12.97 16.24 9.49
N ILE A 221 11.98 15.71 10.18
CA ILE A 221 12.05 15.27 11.56
C ILE A 221 12.12 13.75 11.54
N ARG A 222 13.24 13.19 12.05
CA ARG A 222 13.47 11.73 11.99
C ARG A 222 14.17 11.22 13.23
N THR A 223 13.54 10.24 13.87
CA THR A 223 14.12 9.43 14.94
C THR A 223 14.27 7.98 14.49
N GLU A 224 15.41 7.38 14.80
CA GLU A 224 15.67 5.97 14.59
C GLU A 224 15.35 5.20 15.88
N LYS A 225 14.74 4.01 15.79
CA LYS A 225 14.43 3.17 16.96
C LYS A 225 15.64 2.94 17.88
N ARG A 226 16.83 2.78 17.30
CA ARG A 226 18.08 2.59 18.06
C ARG A 226 18.47 3.79 18.91
N LYS A 227 17.92 4.98 18.62
CA LYS A 227 18.17 6.23 19.34
C LYS A 227 17.01 6.65 20.24
N ALA A 228 15.87 5.94 20.13
CA ALA A 228 14.71 6.24 20.94
C ALA A 228 14.91 5.77 22.37
N ILE A 229 14.74 6.70 23.31
CA ILE A 229 14.94 6.48 24.75
C ILE A 229 13.64 6.81 25.51
N ASP A 230 13.48 6.22 26.69
CA ASP A 230 12.44 6.56 27.64
C ASP A 230 12.77 7.85 28.45
N ALA A 231 11.94 8.18 29.42
CA ALA A 231 12.13 9.33 30.27
C ALA A 231 13.39 9.22 31.16
N ASP A 232 13.83 8.00 31.45
CA ASP A 232 15.01 7.71 32.26
C ASP A 232 16.30 7.61 31.42
N GLY A 233 16.22 7.82 30.11
CA GLY A 233 17.33 7.73 29.17
C GLY A 233 17.69 6.30 28.74
N LYS A 234 16.84 5.30 29.05
CA LYS A 234 17.08 3.91 28.65
C LYS A 234 16.53 3.68 27.23
N PRO A 235 17.19 2.81 26.44
CA PRO A 235 16.67 2.44 25.12
C PRO A 235 15.24 1.89 25.18
N LEU A 236 14.33 2.42 24.37
CA LEU A 236 12.95 1.95 24.28
C LEU A 236 12.83 0.59 23.58
N PHE A 237 13.76 0.25 22.72
CA PHE A 237 13.72 -0.96 21.90
C PHE A 237 14.98 -1.79 22.10
N LYS A 238 14.82 -3.11 22.11
CA LYS A 238 15.96 -4.03 21.99
C LYS A 238 16.65 -3.83 20.64
N PRO A 239 17.96 -4.08 20.52
CA PRO A 239 18.70 -3.99 19.26
C PRO A 239 18.06 -4.90 18.20
N ARG A 240 17.79 -4.36 17.00
CA ARG A 240 17.29 -5.15 15.87
C ARG A 240 18.41 -6.04 15.33
N ARG A 241 18.15 -7.33 15.25
CA ARG A 241 18.98 -8.30 14.53
C ARG A 241 18.24 -8.70 13.25
N THR A 242 18.92 -8.64 12.12
CA THR A 242 18.39 -9.12 10.83
C THR A 242 19.23 -10.30 10.41
N GLN A 243 18.58 -11.42 10.15
CA GLN A 243 19.26 -12.66 9.79
C GLN A 243 18.54 -13.28 8.58
N MET A 244 19.32 -13.73 7.61
CA MET A 244 18.80 -14.51 6.49
C MET A 244 18.71 -15.98 6.92
N ALA A 245 17.56 -16.60 6.68
CA ALA A 245 17.32 -18.02 6.93
C ALA A 245 17.24 -18.73 5.56
N PRO A 246 18.34 -19.29 5.03
CA PRO A 246 18.29 -20.06 3.81
C PRO A 246 17.52 -21.36 4.04
N VAL A 247 16.60 -21.68 3.13
CA VAL A 247 15.88 -22.96 3.12
C VAL A 247 16.49 -23.86 2.06
N ALA A 248 17.07 -24.97 2.49
CA ALA A 248 17.65 -25.97 1.60
C ALA A 248 16.61 -27.04 1.25
N TRP A 249 16.70 -27.56 0.03
CA TRP A 249 15.96 -28.75 -0.35
C TRP A 249 16.61 -29.99 0.29
N GLU A 250 15.81 -30.77 0.99
CA GLU A 250 16.20 -32.08 1.47
C GLU A 250 15.59 -33.17 0.58
N SER A 251 16.03 -34.42 0.73
CA SER A 251 15.52 -35.55 -0.07
C SER A 251 14.00 -35.73 0.01
N ARG A 252 13.39 -35.41 1.14
CA ARG A 252 11.90 -35.43 1.34
C ARG A 252 11.20 -34.31 0.54
N HIS A 253 11.90 -33.26 0.14
CA HIS A 253 11.36 -32.12 -0.63
C HIS A 253 11.58 -32.26 -2.15
N GLN A 254 12.00 -33.43 -2.63
CA GLN A 254 12.30 -33.64 -4.04
C GLN A 254 11.13 -33.28 -4.98
N LEU A 255 9.88 -33.64 -4.59
CA LEU A 255 8.71 -33.29 -5.39
C LEU A 255 8.46 -31.78 -5.42
N GLN A 256 8.76 -31.06 -4.35
CA GLN A 256 8.64 -29.61 -4.29
C GLN A 256 9.70 -28.94 -5.17
N GLN A 257 10.92 -29.45 -5.16
CA GLN A 257 11.96 -28.97 -6.06
C GLN A 257 11.61 -29.19 -7.53
N LEU A 258 11.11 -30.38 -7.90
CA LEU A 258 10.66 -30.68 -9.26
C LEU A 258 9.50 -29.78 -9.70
N LEU A 259 8.54 -29.53 -8.81
CA LEU A 259 7.45 -28.60 -9.07
C LEU A 259 7.97 -27.17 -9.33
N TYR A 260 8.91 -26.70 -8.51
CA TYR A 260 9.55 -25.40 -8.67
C TYR A 260 10.24 -25.27 -10.03
N GLU A 261 11.01 -26.27 -10.41
CA GLU A 261 11.72 -26.31 -11.71
C GLU A 261 10.73 -26.32 -12.87
N ALA A 262 9.69 -27.16 -12.82
CA ALA A 262 8.67 -27.25 -13.85
C ALA A 262 7.87 -25.95 -14.02
N VAL A 263 7.47 -25.29 -12.91
CA VAL A 263 6.81 -23.98 -12.96
C VAL A 263 7.76 -22.91 -13.51
N THR A 264 9.03 -22.96 -13.13
CA THR A 264 10.03 -21.99 -13.61
C THR A 264 10.24 -22.13 -15.13
N ASP A 265 10.28 -23.33 -15.66
CA ASP A 265 10.39 -23.57 -17.11
C ASP A 265 9.14 -23.09 -17.84
N TYR A 266 7.96 -23.40 -17.34
CA TYR A 266 6.69 -22.91 -17.89
C TYR A 266 6.63 -21.36 -17.90
N VAL A 267 7.04 -20.72 -16.81
CA VAL A 267 7.11 -19.25 -16.69
C VAL A 267 8.08 -18.68 -17.72
N ARG A 268 9.26 -19.30 -17.90
CA ARG A 268 10.28 -18.85 -18.84
C ARG A 268 9.78 -18.92 -20.28
N GLU A 269 9.12 -20.00 -20.66
CA GLU A 269 8.56 -20.19 -21.99
C GLU A 269 7.43 -19.18 -22.25
N GLY A 270 6.48 -19.05 -21.33
CA GLY A 270 5.35 -18.13 -21.42
C GLY A 270 5.80 -16.66 -21.48
N TYR A 271 6.79 -16.28 -20.68
CA TYR A 271 7.36 -14.93 -20.68
C TYR A 271 8.04 -14.60 -22.02
N ASN A 272 8.84 -15.53 -22.56
CA ASN A 272 9.51 -15.37 -23.87
C ASN A 272 8.49 -15.25 -25.00
N GLN A 273 7.41 -16.02 -24.94
CA GLN A 273 6.32 -15.92 -25.91
C GLN A 273 5.59 -14.57 -25.81
N ALA A 274 5.27 -14.13 -24.58
CA ALA A 274 4.63 -12.83 -24.31
C ALA A 274 5.46 -11.66 -24.86
N LEU A 275 6.80 -11.73 -24.75
CA LEU A 275 7.69 -10.73 -25.32
C LEU A 275 7.63 -10.70 -26.86
N ARG A 276 7.62 -11.87 -27.51
CA ARG A 276 7.53 -11.98 -28.98
C ARG A 276 6.21 -11.46 -29.52
N GLU A 277 5.11 -11.75 -28.82
CA GLU A 277 3.75 -11.35 -29.17
C GLU A 277 3.37 -9.96 -28.66
N LYS A 278 4.28 -9.26 -27.94
CA LYS A 278 4.09 -7.96 -27.28
C LYS A 278 2.90 -7.94 -26.28
N LYS A 279 2.54 -9.10 -25.72
CA LYS A 279 1.46 -9.27 -24.74
C LYS A 279 1.97 -9.09 -23.33
N ARG A 280 2.10 -7.86 -22.85
CA ARG A 280 2.68 -7.51 -21.53
C ARG A 280 1.96 -8.16 -20.35
N HIS A 281 0.64 -8.31 -20.41
CA HIS A 281 -0.17 -8.92 -19.36
C HIS A 281 0.17 -10.40 -19.11
N ILE A 282 0.52 -11.17 -20.16
CA ILE A 282 0.96 -12.55 -20.02
C ILE A 282 2.34 -12.60 -19.32
N GLY A 283 3.28 -11.73 -19.72
CA GLY A 283 4.57 -11.64 -19.03
C GLY A 283 4.44 -11.34 -17.55
N PHE A 284 3.49 -10.50 -17.19
CA PHE A 284 3.19 -10.20 -15.80
C PHE A 284 2.61 -11.40 -15.03
N LEU A 285 1.64 -12.12 -15.61
CA LEU A 285 1.10 -13.37 -15.03
C LEU A 285 2.22 -14.40 -14.78
N MET A 286 3.18 -14.51 -15.69
CA MET A 286 4.31 -15.42 -15.52
C MET A 286 5.19 -15.04 -14.32
N ILE A 287 5.48 -13.75 -14.12
CA ILE A 287 6.21 -13.26 -12.94
C ILE A 287 5.44 -13.59 -11.64
N LEU A 288 4.13 -13.39 -11.65
CA LEU A 288 3.29 -13.71 -10.49
C LEU A 288 3.31 -15.21 -10.17
N MET A 289 3.22 -16.08 -11.18
CA MET A 289 3.33 -17.53 -10.97
C MET A 289 4.67 -17.94 -10.34
N GLN A 290 5.76 -17.29 -10.75
CA GLN A 290 7.08 -17.49 -10.13
C GLN A 290 7.09 -17.09 -8.65
N ARG A 291 6.45 -15.97 -8.29
CA ARG A 291 6.32 -15.54 -6.89
C ARG A 291 5.49 -16.53 -6.07
N LEU A 292 4.42 -17.07 -6.65
CA LEU A 292 3.54 -18.03 -6.00
C LEU A 292 4.23 -19.35 -5.69
N VAL A 293 4.97 -19.93 -6.66
CA VAL A 293 5.69 -21.19 -6.44
C VAL A 293 6.82 -21.04 -5.41
N VAL A 294 7.44 -19.86 -5.37
CA VAL A 294 8.43 -19.52 -4.34
C VAL A 294 7.75 -19.33 -2.98
N SER A 295 6.51 -18.85 -2.93
CA SER A 295 5.79 -18.62 -1.67
C SER A 295 5.39 -19.94 -0.99
N SER A 296 4.61 -20.79 -1.67
CA SER A 296 4.25 -22.13 -1.17
C SER A 296 3.65 -23.01 -2.27
N THR A 297 3.71 -24.33 -2.06
CA THR A 297 3.03 -25.31 -2.92
C THR A 297 1.53 -25.07 -3.00
N ARG A 298 0.87 -24.68 -1.90
CA ARG A 298 -0.55 -24.36 -1.89
C ARG A 298 -0.89 -23.12 -2.71
N ALA A 299 -0.05 -22.09 -2.67
CA ALA A 299 -0.29 -20.86 -3.41
C ALA A 299 -0.28 -21.10 -4.93
N ILE A 300 0.72 -21.80 -5.44
CA ILE A 300 0.78 -22.14 -6.87
C ILE A 300 -0.33 -23.10 -7.27
N LYS A 301 -0.65 -24.12 -6.46
CA LYS A 301 -1.76 -25.05 -6.71
C LYS A 301 -3.08 -24.31 -6.89
N THR A 302 -3.48 -23.48 -5.92
CA THR A 302 -4.72 -22.71 -5.96
C THR A 302 -4.81 -21.83 -7.21
N THR A 303 -3.69 -21.26 -7.61
CA THR A 303 -3.62 -20.43 -8.82
C THR A 303 -3.78 -21.25 -10.11
N LEU A 304 -3.12 -22.41 -10.18
CA LEU A 304 -3.26 -23.33 -11.32
C LEU A 304 -4.69 -23.89 -11.45
N GLU A 305 -5.36 -24.20 -10.31
CA GLU A 305 -6.76 -24.60 -10.29
C GLU A 305 -7.68 -23.54 -10.93
N ARG A 306 -7.55 -22.28 -10.47
CA ARG A 306 -8.31 -21.17 -11.00
C ARG A 306 -8.01 -20.90 -12.47
N ARG A 307 -6.73 -20.94 -12.87
CA ARG A 307 -6.33 -20.77 -14.26
C ARG A 307 -6.92 -21.84 -15.16
N LEU A 308 -6.89 -23.10 -14.74
CA LEU A 308 -7.47 -24.20 -15.49
C LEU A 308 -8.99 -24.07 -15.63
N GLU A 309 -9.68 -23.56 -14.62
CA GLU A 309 -11.12 -23.26 -14.68
C GLU A 309 -11.44 -22.19 -15.74
N VAL A 310 -10.68 -21.10 -15.78
CA VAL A 310 -10.80 -20.05 -16.79
C VAL A 310 -10.60 -20.62 -18.19
N LEU A 311 -9.53 -21.41 -18.42
CA LEU A 311 -9.23 -22.03 -19.71
C LEU A 311 -10.35 -22.99 -20.16
N ARG A 312 -10.95 -23.75 -19.25
CA ARG A 312 -12.09 -24.64 -19.55
C ARG A 312 -13.38 -23.86 -19.89
N THR A 313 -13.59 -22.72 -19.28
CA THR A 313 -14.75 -21.86 -19.53
C THR A 313 -14.67 -21.21 -20.92
N GLU A 314 -13.49 -20.76 -21.32
CA GLU A 314 -13.22 -20.25 -22.68
C GLU A 314 -13.47 -21.30 -23.75
N GLN A 315 -13.01 -22.54 -23.56
CA GLN A 315 -13.25 -23.64 -24.51
C GLN A 315 -14.72 -24.01 -24.68
N ARG A 316 -15.58 -23.68 -23.71
CA ARG A 316 -17.04 -23.96 -23.78
C ARG A 316 -17.85 -22.88 -24.44
N GLY A 317 -17.25 -21.83 -25.02
CA GLY A 317 -17.92 -20.77 -25.77
C GLY A 317 -18.88 -19.89 -24.95
N LEU A 318 -18.71 -19.82 -23.63
CA LEU A 318 -19.57 -19.02 -22.75
C LEU A 318 -19.07 -17.57 -22.57
N SER A 319 -18.11 -17.12 -23.37
CA SER A 319 -17.41 -15.84 -23.20
C SER A 319 -17.70 -14.82 -24.29
N GLU A 320 -18.95 -14.37 -24.45
CA GLU A 320 -19.24 -13.19 -25.26
C GLU A 320 -19.23 -11.84 -24.52
N LYS A 321 -18.98 -11.83 -23.22
CA LYS A 321 -19.08 -10.59 -22.41
C LYS A 321 -17.78 -10.09 -21.73
N ALA A 322 -16.67 -10.75 -21.90
CA ALA A 322 -15.45 -10.45 -21.14
C ALA A 322 -14.27 -9.89 -21.94
N GLU A 323 -14.38 -9.75 -23.26
CA GLU A 323 -13.31 -9.21 -24.13
C GLU A 323 -12.98 -7.73 -23.95
N THR A 324 -13.49 -7.08 -22.90
CA THR A 324 -13.54 -5.63 -22.90
C THR A 324 -12.62 -4.90 -21.90
N LEU A 325 -11.76 -5.54 -21.17
CA LEU A 325 -10.85 -4.84 -20.24
C LEU A 325 -9.41 -4.66 -20.74
N PHE A 326 -8.95 -5.49 -21.69
CA PHE A 326 -7.55 -5.44 -22.17
C PHE A 326 -7.36 -5.44 -23.70
N ASP A 327 -8.41 -5.59 -24.50
CA ASP A 327 -8.35 -5.56 -25.97
C ASP A 327 -8.76 -4.20 -26.54
N SER A 328 -7.99 -3.17 -26.26
CA SER A 328 -7.81 -2.07 -27.21
C SER A 328 -6.32 -2.01 -27.53
N GLU A 329 -5.99 -2.07 -28.81
CA GLU A 329 -4.62 -1.94 -29.35
C GLU A 329 -3.91 -0.64 -28.90
N ASP A 330 -4.58 0.26 -28.20
CA ASP A 330 -4.07 1.50 -27.60
C ASP A 330 -3.83 1.45 -26.08
N SER A 331 -4.03 0.31 -25.43
CA SER A 331 -3.60 0.12 -24.03
C SER A 331 -2.13 -0.33 -23.98
N ALA A 332 -1.22 0.46 -24.53
CA ALA A 332 0.07 0.59 -23.91
C ALA A 332 -0.23 0.90 -22.45
N LEU A 333 0.15 0.00 -21.52
CA LEU A 333 0.18 0.33 -20.09
C LEU A 333 0.88 1.69 -20.02
N SER A 334 0.10 2.74 -19.75
CA SER A 334 0.70 4.03 -19.48
C SER A 334 1.66 3.83 -18.29
N PRO A 335 2.68 4.64 -18.12
CA PRO A 335 3.50 4.59 -16.90
C PRO A 335 2.65 4.53 -15.62
N GLN A 336 1.45 5.11 -15.65
CA GLN A 336 0.44 5.10 -14.59
C GLN A 336 -0.18 3.73 -14.32
N SER A 337 -0.41 2.89 -15.35
CA SER A 337 -0.90 1.52 -15.17
C SER A 337 0.17 0.61 -14.55
N SER A 338 1.43 0.84 -14.89
CA SER A 338 2.55 0.11 -14.29
C SER A 338 2.71 0.43 -12.80
N GLU A 339 2.49 1.68 -12.39
CA GLU A 339 2.56 2.07 -10.97
C GLU A 339 1.42 1.49 -10.14
N LEU A 340 0.20 1.49 -10.67
CA LEU A 340 -0.94 0.83 -10.01
C LEU A 340 -0.68 -0.64 -9.76
N ILE A 341 -0.01 -1.31 -10.71
CA ILE A 341 0.37 -2.73 -10.62
C ILE A 341 1.47 -2.96 -9.56
N TYR A 342 2.43 -2.05 -9.44
CA TYR A 342 3.49 -2.15 -8.42
C TYR A 342 3.00 -1.84 -7.00
N ASP A 343 1.93 -1.05 -6.86
CA ASP A 343 1.34 -0.68 -5.58
C ASP A 343 0.23 -1.65 -5.11
N MET A 344 -0.25 -2.54 -5.98
CA MET A 344 -1.23 -3.57 -5.61
C MET A 344 -0.55 -4.68 -4.81
N ASP A 345 -1.22 -5.14 -3.76
CA ASP A 345 -0.85 -6.36 -3.06
C ASP A 345 -0.87 -7.55 -4.05
N GLY A 346 0.08 -8.47 -3.90
CA GLY A 346 0.17 -9.63 -4.78
C GLY A 346 -1.12 -10.45 -4.86
N GLN A 347 -1.91 -10.47 -3.79
CA GLN A 347 -3.21 -11.14 -3.77
C GLN A 347 -4.29 -10.36 -4.56
N GLU A 348 -4.40 -9.05 -4.40
CA GLU A 348 -5.32 -8.19 -5.17
C GLU A 348 -5.03 -8.29 -6.66
N LEU A 349 -3.75 -8.27 -7.00
CA LEU A 349 -3.29 -8.39 -8.36
C LEU A 349 -3.59 -9.76 -8.97
N LEU A 350 -3.41 -10.83 -8.18
CA LEU A 350 -3.79 -12.18 -8.56
C LEU A 350 -5.30 -12.28 -8.83
N ASP A 351 -6.11 -11.75 -7.93
CA ASP A 351 -7.57 -11.79 -8.04
C ASP A 351 -8.07 -10.98 -9.25
N GLU A 352 -7.44 -9.85 -9.57
CA GLU A 352 -7.77 -9.04 -10.75
C GLU A 352 -7.37 -9.73 -12.06
N LEU A 353 -6.16 -10.31 -12.12
CA LEU A 353 -5.68 -11.07 -13.28
C LEU A 353 -6.49 -12.35 -13.53
N LEU A 354 -6.92 -13.02 -12.47
CA LEU A 354 -7.75 -14.22 -12.58
C LEU A 354 -9.20 -13.90 -13.00
N LYS A 355 -9.69 -12.70 -12.70
CA LYS A 355 -10.99 -12.20 -13.21
C LYS A 355 -10.91 -11.76 -14.67
N SER A 356 -9.74 -11.34 -15.15
CA SER A 356 -9.55 -10.96 -16.54
C SER A 356 -9.43 -12.23 -17.39
N HIS A 357 -10.30 -12.38 -18.38
CA HIS A 357 -10.18 -13.42 -19.40
C HIS A 357 -8.99 -13.06 -20.32
N VAL A 358 -7.81 -13.53 -19.94
CA VAL A 358 -6.61 -13.42 -20.78
C VAL A 358 -6.69 -14.50 -21.84
N SER A 359 -6.73 -14.13 -23.13
CA SER A 359 -6.79 -15.09 -24.23
C SER A 359 -5.76 -16.19 -24.07
N ALA A 360 -6.22 -17.45 -24.03
CA ALA A 360 -5.39 -18.61 -23.76
C ALA A 360 -4.42 -18.88 -24.91
N LEU A 361 -3.19 -19.22 -24.58
CA LEU A 361 -2.27 -19.86 -25.52
C LEU A 361 -2.83 -21.25 -25.87
N GLN A 362 -2.89 -21.61 -27.14
CA GLN A 362 -3.56 -22.85 -27.63
C GLN A 362 -3.07 -24.15 -26.97
N ILE A 363 -1.88 -24.17 -26.34
CA ILE A 363 -1.25 -25.34 -25.70
C ILE A 363 -1.27 -25.23 -24.16
N GLU A 364 -1.74 -24.11 -23.61
CA GLU A 364 -1.61 -23.80 -22.17
C GLU A 364 -2.41 -24.77 -21.28
N GLY A 365 -3.59 -25.20 -21.71
CA GLY A 365 -4.46 -26.04 -20.89
C GLY A 365 -3.87 -27.40 -20.49
N SER A 366 -3.08 -28.04 -21.34
CA SER A 366 -2.42 -29.31 -21.03
C SER A 366 -1.23 -29.12 -20.06
N HIS A 367 -0.45 -28.05 -20.24
CA HIS A 367 0.68 -27.74 -19.36
C HIS A 367 0.20 -27.34 -17.96
N VAL A 368 -0.82 -26.49 -17.85
CA VAL A 368 -1.41 -26.10 -16.58
C VAL A 368 -2.00 -27.32 -15.86
N GLY A 369 -2.66 -28.26 -16.58
CA GLY A 369 -3.14 -29.50 -16.00
C GLY A 369 -2.03 -30.37 -15.41
N THR A 370 -0.92 -30.54 -16.14
CA THR A 370 0.24 -31.31 -15.68
C THR A 370 0.90 -30.67 -14.45
N LEU A 371 1.05 -29.34 -14.44
CA LEU A 371 1.60 -28.62 -13.29
C LEU A 371 0.67 -28.71 -12.08
N LEU A 372 -0.64 -28.67 -12.27
CA LEU A 372 -1.61 -28.86 -11.20
C LEU A 372 -1.52 -30.26 -10.58
N ASP A 373 -1.45 -31.30 -11.40
CA ASP A 373 -1.27 -32.68 -10.91
C ASP A 373 0.05 -32.81 -10.12
N ALA A 374 1.12 -32.19 -10.56
CA ALA A 374 2.38 -32.15 -9.83
C ALA A 374 2.24 -31.42 -8.48
N ALA A 375 1.55 -30.27 -8.45
CA ALA A 375 1.32 -29.52 -7.23
C ALA A 375 0.44 -30.28 -6.22
N VAL A 376 -0.59 -30.99 -6.67
CA VAL A 376 -1.43 -31.84 -5.84
C VAL A 376 -0.61 -32.98 -5.21
N ARG A 377 0.20 -33.68 -6.00
CA ARG A 377 1.09 -34.75 -5.49
C ARG A 377 2.11 -34.21 -4.51
N CYS A 378 2.66 -33.03 -4.77
CA CYS A 378 3.62 -32.38 -3.89
C CYS A 378 2.97 -32.07 -2.52
N GLU A 379 1.78 -31.46 -2.51
CA GLU A 379 1.06 -31.14 -1.26
C GLU A 379 0.69 -32.39 -0.45
N GLN A 380 0.37 -33.51 -1.13
CA GLN A 380 0.06 -34.80 -0.48
C GLN A 380 1.31 -35.52 0.06
N ALA A 381 2.47 -35.25 -0.49
CA ALA A 381 3.70 -35.94 -0.12
C ALA A 381 4.29 -35.48 1.23
N GLY A 382 3.97 -34.26 1.66
CA GLY A 382 4.46 -33.75 2.93
C GLY A 382 4.38 -32.23 3.05
N PRO A 383 4.86 -31.68 4.16
CA PRO A 383 4.85 -30.26 4.42
C PRO A 383 5.83 -29.51 3.50
N ASP A 384 5.54 -28.23 3.31
CA ASP A 384 6.38 -27.30 2.55
C ASP A 384 7.72 -27.05 3.28
N ALA A 385 8.83 -27.07 2.56
CA ALA A 385 10.17 -26.87 3.12
C ALA A 385 10.29 -25.56 3.90
N LYS A 386 9.63 -24.48 3.44
CA LYS A 386 9.60 -23.20 4.17
C LYS A 386 8.82 -23.28 5.46
N ALA A 387 7.72 -24.03 5.49
CA ALA A 387 6.94 -24.23 6.70
C ALA A 387 7.72 -25.01 7.76
N GLU A 388 8.48 -26.02 7.34
CA GLU A 388 9.37 -26.77 8.24
C GLU A 388 10.51 -25.91 8.77
N ALA A 389 11.19 -25.15 7.91
CA ALA A 389 12.22 -24.22 8.34
C ALA A 389 11.66 -23.13 9.27
N LEU A 390 10.43 -22.65 9.03
CA LEU A 390 9.78 -21.67 9.89
C LEU A 390 9.59 -22.20 11.32
N ILE A 391 9.09 -23.42 11.48
CA ILE A 391 8.86 -23.98 12.83
C ILE A 391 10.17 -24.24 13.57
N GLU A 392 11.23 -24.66 12.86
CA GLU A 392 12.57 -24.78 13.44
C GLU A 392 13.08 -23.44 13.95
N TRP A 393 12.86 -22.36 13.19
CA TRP A 393 13.21 -21.01 13.61
C TRP A 393 12.40 -20.53 14.81
N ILE A 394 11.10 -20.85 14.88
CA ILE A 394 10.26 -20.52 16.04
C ILE A 394 10.82 -21.18 17.31
N TYR A 395 11.09 -22.49 17.26
CA TYR A 395 11.66 -23.20 18.41
C TYR A 395 13.06 -22.71 18.81
N LYS A 396 13.89 -22.37 17.81
CA LYS A 396 15.21 -21.77 18.06
C LYS A 396 15.09 -20.43 18.77
N LEU A 397 14.20 -19.54 18.33
CA LEU A 397 13.97 -18.24 18.94
C LEU A 397 13.41 -18.37 20.36
N GLN A 398 12.46 -19.29 20.59
CA GLN A 398 11.95 -19.59 21.93
C GLN A 398 13.05 -20.04 22.88
N ALA A 399 13.95 -20.88 22.41
CA ALA A 399 15.11 -21.35 23.20
C ALA A 399 16.13 -20.23 23.45
N GLU A 400 16.45 -19.42 22.44
CA GLU A 400 17.42 -18.30 22.59
C GLU A 400 16.92 -17.21 23.56
N GLU A 401 15.63 -16.88 23.52
CA GLU A 401 15.03 -15.87 24.41
C GLU A 401 14.57 -16.47 25.75
N ASN A 402 14.65 -17.80 25.92
CA ASN A 402 14.13 -18.53 27.08
C ASN A 402 12.66 -18.21 27.38
N GLU A 403 11.85 -18.06 26.34
CA GLU A 403 10.43 -17.69 26.40
C GLU A 403 9.58 -18.68 25.59
N PRO A 404 9.01 -19.72 26.22
CA PRO A 404 8.22 -20.75 25.53
C PRO A 404 6.99 -20.20 24.79
N ASP A 405 6.39 -19.12 25.31
CA ASP A 405 5.21 -18.46 24.76
C ASP A 405 5.56 -17.23 23.88
N LEU A 406 6.79 -17.21 23.33
CA LEU A 406 7.26 -16.13 22.46
C LEU A 406 6.28 -15.90 21.30
N LYS A 407 5.77 -14.66 21.20
CA LYS A 407 4.88 -14.24 20.10
C LYS A 407 5.69 -13.92 18.88
N VAL A 408 5.37 -14.55 17.77
CA VAL A 408 6.04 -14.36 16.47
C VAL A 408 5.06 -13.77 15.47
N LEU A 409 5.48 -12.72 14.77
CA LEU A 409 4.72 -12.13 13.68
C LEU A 409 5.30 -12.59 12.34
N ILE A 410 4.45 -13.25 11.54
CA ILE A 410 4.83 -13.83 10.25
C ILE A 410 4.12 -13.06 9.15
N PHE A 411 4.89 -12.53 8.20
CA PHE A 411 4.36 -11.88 7.02
C PHE A 411 4.45 -12.80 5.81
N THR A 412 3.35 -12.92 5.09
CA THR A 412 3.28 -13.59 3.79
C THR A 412 2.41 -12.79 2.84
N GLU A 413 2.75 -12.84 1.56
CA GLU A 413 2.08 -12.05 0.54
C GLU A 413 0.75 -12.66 0.09
N PHE A 414 0.62 -14.00 0.15
CA PHE A 414 -0.52 -14.70 -0.43
C PHE A 414 -1.37 -15.38 0.63
N VAL A 415 -2.70 -15.16 0.55
CA VAL A 415 -3.69 -15.78 1.45
C VAL A 415 -3.62 -17.31 1.47
N PRO A 416 -3.43 -18.03 0.35
CA PRO A 416 -3.26 -19.49 0.39
C PRO A 416 -2.04 -19.94 1.19
N THR A 417 -0.94 -19.19 1.15
CA THR A 417 0.24 -19.47 1.99
C THR A 417 -0.06 -19.22 3.45
N GLN A 418 -0.76 -18.13 3.78
CA GLN A 418 -1.17 -17.82 5.15
C GLN A 418 -2.04 -18.94 5.72
N GLN A 419 -3.03 -19.43 4.96
CA GLN A 419 -3.90 -20.52 5.37
C GLN A 419 -3.13 -21.82 5.57
N MET A 420 -2.21 -22.16 4.67
CA MET A 420 -1.33 -23.33 4.80
C MET A 420 -0.48 -23.26 6.06
N LEU A 421 0.14 -22.10 6.32
CA LEU A 421 0.96 -21.89 7.53
C LEU A 421 0.13 -21.99 8.79
N LYS A 422 -1.10 -21.46 8.81
CA LYS A 422 -2.02 -21.59 9.94
C LYS A 422 -2.29 -23.05 10.25
N GLU A 423 -2.76 -23.81 9.25
CA GLU A 423 -3.06 -25.24 9.41
C GLU A 423 -1.83 -26.04 9.87
N PHE A 424 -0.66 -25.75 9.30
CA PHE A 424 0.59 -26.40 9.62
C PHE A 424 1.05 -26.18 11.07
N LEU A 425 0.92 -24.95 11.56
CA LEU A 425 1.33 -24.55 12.91
C LEU A 425 0.31 -25.01 13.96
N GLU A 426 -1.00 -24.89 13.68
CA GLU A 426 -2.07 -25.37 14.57
C GLU A 426 -2.01 -26.89 14.77
N ALA A 427 -1.72 -27.66 13.72
CA ALA A 427 -1.50 -29.11 13.82
C ALA A 427 -0.32 -29.50 14.74
N ARG A 428 0.55 -28.54 15.07
CA ARG A 428 1.71 -28.73 15.98
C ARG A 428 1.52 -28.03 17.34
N GLY A 429 0.29 -27.62 17.64
CA GLY A 429 -0.08 -27.04 18.94
C GLY A 429 0.27 -25.53 19.09
N ILE A 430 0.62 -24.85 18.01
CA ILE A 430 0.87 -23.40 18.04
C ILE A 430 -0.42 -22.66 17.66
N SER A 431 -0.92 -21.82 18.58
CA SER A 431 -2.08 -20.98 18.31
C SER A 431 -1.77 -19.88 17.29
N VAL A 432 -2.60 -19.76 16.25
CA VAL A 432 -2.38 -18.81 15.15
C VAL A 432 -3.60 -17.90 14.97
N VAL A 433 -3.35 -16.60 14.90
CA VAL A 433 -4.34 -15.59 14.49
C VAL A 433 -3.92 -15.05 13.14
N THR A 434 -4.84 -15.04 12.18
CA THR A 434 -4.60 -14.48 10.84
C THR A 434 -5.26 -13.13 10.70
N LEU A 435 -4.56 -12.20 10.05
CA LEU A 435 -5.05 -10.88 9.71
C LEU A 435 -4.87 -10.66 8.20
N ASN A 436 -5.95 -10.37 7.51
CA ASN A 436 -5.98 -10.03 6.09
C ASN A 436 -6.42 -8.57 5.94
N GLY A 437 -5.95 -7.88 4.89
CA GLY A 437 -6.33 -6.52 4.55
C GLY A 437 -7.77 -6.42 4.00
#